data_60e76e533e98f8c44380e57b01190773
#
_entry.id   60e76e533e98f8c44380e57b01190773
#
_cell.length_a   1.000
_cell.length_b   1.000
_cell.length_c   1.000
_cell.angle_alpha   90.00
_cell.angle_beta   90.00
_cell.angle_gamma   90.00
#
_symmetry.space_group_name_H-M   'P 1'
#
loop_
_entity.id
_entity.type
_entity.pdbx_description
1 polymer ?
#
loop_
_entity_poly.entity_id
_entity_poly.type
_entity_poly.pdbx_seq_one_letter_code
_entity_poly.pdbx_strand_id
1 'polypeptide(L)'
;MGDKMKTITFAIHKGGTGKTSVSVSVAGDLALAGKKTLLIDADPQGNSSGWIYPEVEYEFADVLLGKANLEQAICKTHVENLYILPTAGIGGSLRDFSQTATGDKIFYVRNLLDEIEKMGFEFTIIDTSPAFNLLEKMCLVASNEAIAVLQLDIFSTDGLVTFADSLNTLKKNMRIQEPVFNKLILNSKDDRLQQQSQLLAQFEENKNFTLFMLPVDQAFKKAQGSQILVQELYGTKQITLDAINKISKAIIEEK
;
A
#
# COMPACT_ATOMS: atom_id res chain seq x y z
N MET A 1 -19.36 3.94 -20.00
CA MET A 1 -18.55 2.89 -19.35
C MET A 1 -17.85 3.61 -18.22
N GLY A 2 -18.02 3.18 -16.97
CA GLY A 2 -17.24 3.76 -15.85
C GLY A 2 -15.76 3.45 -16.08
N ASP A 3 -14.88 4.34 -15.59
CA ASP A 3 -13.44 4.06 -15.61
C ASP A 3 -13.16 2.80 -14.81
N LYS A 4 -12.24 1.97 -15.31
CA LYS A 4 -11.82 0.73 -14.64
C LYS A 4 -11.19 1.06 -13.29
N MET A 5 -11.46 0.26 -12.25
CA MET A 5 -10.81 0.41 -10.94
C MET A 5 -9.29 0.31 -11.07
N LYS A 6 -8.55 1.21 -10.42
CA LYS A 6 -7.08 1.16 -10.36
C LYS A 6 -6.63 0.60 -9.02
N THR A 7 -5.81 -0.46 -9.07
CA THR A 7 -5.25 -1.12 -7.88
C THR A 7 -3.76 -0.84 -7.76
N ILE A 8 -3.35 -0.34 -6.61
CA ILE A 8 -1.97 0.04 -6.29
C ILE A 8 -1.50 -0.76 -5.08
N THR A 9 -0.36 -1.45 -5.21
CA THR A 9 0.29 -2.12 -4.09
C THR A 9 1.53 -1.35 -3.64
N PHE A 10 1.57 -0.97 -2.36
CA PHE A 10 2.79 -0.46 -1.73
C PHE A 10 3.63 -1.62 -1.22
N ALA A 11 4.83 -1.80 -1.77
CA ALA A 11 5.67 -2.96 -1.49
C ALA A 11 7.17 -2.62 -1.46
N ILE A 12 7.92 -3.33 -0.65
CA ILE A 12 9.40 -3.41 -0.67
C ILE A 12 9.85 -4.52 0.30
N HIS A 13 10.99 -5.15 0.04
CA HIS A 13 11.57 -6.21 0.88
C HIS A 13 12.30 -5.65 2.14
N LYS A 14 11.79 -4.57 2.72
CA LYS A 14 12.38 -3.97 3.92
C LYS A 14 11.29 -3.54 4.89
N GLY A 15 11.45 -3.93 6.16
CA GLY A 15 10.58 -3.50 7.24
C GLY A 15 10.85 -2.06 7.67
N GLY A 16 9.85 -1.40 8.26
CA GLY A 16 10.01 -0.06 8.85
C GLY A 16 10.18 1.09 7.86
N THR A 17 9.98 0.88 6.56
CA THR A 17 10.12 1.94 5.55
C THR A 17 8.96 2.93 5.52
N GLY A 18 7.85 2.63 6.21
CA GLY A 18 6.66 3.48 6.27
C GLY A 18 5.58 3.11 5.25
N LYS A 19 5.59 1.89 4.71
CA LYS A 19 4.53 1.41 3.78
C LYS A 19 3.14 1.69 4.32
N THR A 20 2.81 1.19 5.50
CA THR A 20 1.51 1.41 6.16
C THR A 20 1.16 2.88 6.29
N SER A 21 2.12 3.73 6.72
CA SER A 21 1.87 5.17 6.84
C SER A 21 1.50 5.81 5.50
N VAL A 22 2.20 5.40 4.43
CA VAL A 22 1.92 5.88 3.08
C VAL A 22 0.59 5.31 2.56
N SER A 23 0.35 4.00 2.72
CA SER A 23 -0.87 3.32 2.25
C SER A 23 -2.12 3.96 2.84
N VAL A 24 -2.16 4.13 4.18
CA VAL A 24 -3.29 4.74 4.88
C VAL A 24 -3.48 6.19 4.45
N SER A 25 -2.39 6.98 4.38
CA SER A 25 -2.48 8.41 4.05
C SER A 25 -2.90 8.64 2.59
N VAL A 26 -2.40 7.84 1.65
CA VAL A 26 -2.79 7.94 0.23
C VAL A 26 -4.23 7.46 0.03
N ALA A 27 -4.64 6.36 0.66
CA ALA A 27 -6.03 5.90 0.60
C ALA A 27 -6.99 6.95 1.16
N GLY A 28 -6.61 7.58 2.30
CA GLY A 28 -7.36 8.68 2.89
C GLY A 28 -7.44 9.91 1.99
N ASP A 29 -6.33 10.30 1.36
CA ASP A 29 -6.28 11.47 0.47
C ASP A 29 -7.14 11.27 -0.79
N LEU A 30 -7.11 10.08 -1.38
CA LEU A 30 -8.01 9.71 -2.49
C LEU A 30 -9.48 9.79 -2.07
N ALA A 31 -9.82 9.29 -0.89
CA ALA A 31 -11.18 9.35 -0.36
C ALA A 31 -11.65 10.78 -0.09
N LEU A 32 -10.78 11.61 0.51
CA LEU A 32 -11.04 13.05 0.73
C LEU A 32 -11.19 13.83 -0.58
N ALA A 33 -10.56 13.37 -1.67
CA ALA A 33 -10.78 13.88 -3.02
C ALA A 33 -12.10 13.37 -3.67
N GLY A 34 -12.96 12.72 -2.92
CA GLY A 34 -14.27 12.20 -3.36
C GLY A 34 -14.20 10.89 -4.13
N LYS A 35 -13.07 10.17 -4.10
CA LYS A 35 -12.88 8.89 -4.77
C LYS A 35 -13.27 7.73 -3.87
N LYS A 36 -14.20 6.88 -4.31
CA LYS A 36 -14.55 5.66 -3.55
C LYS A 36 -13.37 4.71 -3.52
N THR A 37 -12.70 4.63 -2.38
CA THR A 37 -11.41 3.97 -2.19
C THR A 37 -11.52 2.82 -1.19
N LEU A 38 -10.93 1.66 -1.55
CA LEU A 38 -10.76 0.53 -0.66
C LEU A 38 -9.28 0.43 -0.24
N LEU A 39 -9.04 0.34 1.06
CA LEU A 39 -7.75 -0.06 1.62
C LEU A 39 -7.82 -1.55 1.96
N ILE A 40 -6.89 -2.36 1.44
CA ILE A 40 -6.73 -3.77 1.82
C ILE A 40 -5.50 -3.89 2.71
N ASP A 41 -5.70 -4.35 3.94
CA ASP A 41 -4.60 -4.66 4.85
C ASP A 41 -4.13 -6.10 4.59
N ALA A 42 -3.07 -6.24 3.80
CA ALA A 42 -2.44 -7.52 3.48
C ALA A 42 -1.16 -7.80 4.30
N ASP A 43 -0.93 -7.01 5.37
CA ASP A 43 0.12 -7.31 6.35
C ASP A 43 -0.48 -8.13 7.52
N PRO A 44 0.03 -9.35 7.80
CA PRO A 44 -0.39 -10.12 8.97
C PRO A 44 -0.21 -9.43 10.33
N GLN A 45 0.45 -8.27 10.37
CA GLN A 45 0.54 -7.47 11.60
C GLN A 45 -0.72 -6.61 11.82
N GLY A 46 -1.56 -6.37 10.80
CA GLY A 46 -2.80 -5.62 10.91
C GLY A 46 -2.62 -4.12 11.26
N ASN A 47 -1.50 -3.52 10.84
CA ASN A 47 -1.17 -2.16 11.23
C ASN A 47 -2.08 -1.10 10.59
N SER A 48 -2.49 -1.28 9.35
CA SER A 48 -3.46 -0.41 8.68
C SER A 48 -4.83 -0.52 9.31
N SER A 49 -5.25 -1.74 9.66
CA SER A 49 -6.52 -2.03 10.34
C SER A 49 -6.54 -1.43 11.74
N GLY A 50 -5.51 -1.67 12.55
CA GLY A 50 -5.40 -1.09 13.88
C GLY A 50 -5.36 0.44 13.89
N TRP A 51 -4.91 1.05 12.77
CA TRP A 51 -4.92 2.50 12.63
C TRP A 51 -6.30 3.06 12.33
N ILE A 52 -7.02 2.49 11.33
CA ILE A 52 -8.21 3.15 10.77
C ILE A 52 -9.53 2.43 11.13
N TYR A 53 -9.45 1.16 11.51
CA TYR A 53 -10.60 0.32 11.85
C TYR A 53 -10.20 -0.81 12.82
N PRO A 54 -10.15 -0.56 14.14
CA PRO A 54 -9.63 -1.54 15.12
C PRO A 54 -10.59 -2.69 15.44
N GLU A 55 -11.89 -2.57 15.15
CA GLU A 55 -12.91 -3.56 15.45
C GLU A 55 -13.14 -4.50 14.27
N VAL A 56 -12.37 -5.58 14.16
CA VAL A 56 -12.41 -6.53 13.04
C VAL A 56 -13.28 -7.73 13.39
N GLU A 57 -14.44 -7.87 12.71
CA GLU A 57 -15.32 -9.05 12.81
C GLU A 57 -14.93 -10.13 11.80
N TYR A 58 -14.80 -9.76 10.53
CA TYR A 58 -14.29 -10.60 9.45
C TYR A 58 -13.04 -9.95 8.86
N GLU A 59 -12.02 -10.77 8.61
CA GLU A 59 -10.76 -10.29 8.07
C GLU A 59 -10.51 -10.74 6.63
N PHE A 60 -9.52 -10.15 5.98
CA PHE A 60 -9.11 -10.49 4.61
C PHE A 60 -8.86 -12.00 4.45
N ALA A 61 -8.26 -12.67 5.45
CA ALA A 61 -8.07 -14.12 5.43
C ALA A 61 -9.38 -14.89 5.39
N ASP A 62 -10.45 -14.42 6.03
CA ASP A 62 -11.74 -15.12 6.00
C ASP A 62 -12.35 -15.11 4.60
N VAL A 63 -12.16 -14.02 3.85
CA VAL A 63 -12.56 -13.97 2.44
C VAL A 63 -11.70 -14.92 1.59
N LEU A 64 -10.38 -14.92 1.77
CA LEU A 64 -9.45 -15.82 1.05
C LEU A 64 -9.70 -17.31 1.35
N LEU A 65 -10.24 -17.62 2.52
CA LEU A 65 -10.60 -18.98 2.97
C LEU A 65 -12.04 -19.34 2.66
N GLY A 66 -12.86 -18.42 2.10
CA GLY A 66 -14.28 -18.64 1.81
C GLY A 66 -15.17 -18.73 3.06
N LYS A 67 -14.72 -18.20 4.21
CA LYS A 67 -15.47 -18.15 5.46
C LYS A 67 -16.40 -16.92 5.54
N ALA A 68 -16.08 -15.86 4.81
CA ALA A 68 -16.88 -14.66 4.67
C ALA A 68 -16.89 -14.19 3.21
N ASN A 69 -17.92 -13.45 2.80
CA ASN A 69 -17.94 -12.77 1.52
C ASN A 69 -17.43 -11.32 1.65
N LEU A 70 -17.19 -10.65 0.52
CA LEU A 70 -16.68 -9.28 0.49
C LEU A 70 -17.62 -8.26 1.16
N GLU A 71 -18.92 -8.43 1.03
CA GLU A 71 -19.93 -7.55 1.62
C GLU A 71 -19.91 -7.60 3.16
N GLN A 72 -19.59 -8.77 3.74
CA GLN A 72 -19.44 -8.96 5.17
C GLN A 72 -18.11 -8.41 5.69
N ALA A 73 -17.02 -8.54 4.91
CA ALA A 73 -15.67 -8.23 5.36
C ALA A 73 -15.23 -6.79 5.05
N ILE A 74 -15.81 -6.14 4.01
CA ILE A 74 -15.47 -4.74 3.71
C ILE A 74 -16.25 -3.81 4.65
N CYS A 75 -15.49 -3.03 5.42
CA CYS A 75 -16.01 -2.13 6.44
C CYS A 75 -15.90 -0.67 6.01
N LYS A 76 -16.89 0.16 6.38
CA LYS A 76 -16.79 1.61 6.29
C LYS A 76 -15.90 2.12 7.41
N THR A 77 -15.00 3.05 7.10
CA THR A 77 -14.24 3.79 8.11
C THR A 77 -15.02 5.04 8.55
N HIS A 78 -14.44 5.81 9.49
CA HIS A 78 -15.00 7.11 9.86
C HIS A 78 -14.80 8.18 8.76
N VAL A 79 -13.94 7.92 7.77
CA VAL A 79 -13.66 8.82 6.65
C VAL A 79 -14.63 8.52 5.50
N GLU A 80 -15.32 9.55 5.01
CA GLU A 80 -16.21 9.40 3.86
C GLU A 80 -15.46 8.88 2.63
N ASN A 81 -16.07 7.97 1.86
CA ASN A 81 -15.50 7.30 0.70
C ASN A 81 -14.30 6.37 0.97
N LEU A 82 -13.83 6.25 2.22
CA LEU A 82 -12.79 5.30 2.60
C LEU A 82 -13.39 4.05 3.23
N TYR A 83 -13.09 2.91 2.64
CA TYR A 83 -13.45 1.58 3.12
C TYR A 83 -12.18 0.78 3.38
N ILE A 84 -12.29 -0.26 4.20
CA ILE A 84 -11.17 -1.17 4.48
C ILE A 84 -11.64 -2.63 4.40
N LEU A 85 -10.80 -3.48 3.80
CA LEU A 85 -10.82 -4.93 4.00
C LEU A 85 -9.73 -5.23 5.04
N PRO A 86 -10.11 -5.44 6.30
CA PRO A 86 -9.17 -5.41 7.42
C PRO A 86 -8.47 -6.74 7.64
N THR A 87 -7.44 -6.70 8.48
CA THR A 87 -6.74 -7.86 9.05
C THR A 87 -6.73 -7.75 10.56
N ALA A 88 -7.06 -8.85 11.25
CA ALA A 88 -7.15 -8.87 12.71
C ALA A 88 -5.79 -8.73 13.44
N GLY A 89 -4.67 -8.84 12.71
CA GLY A 89 -3.34 -8.70 13.28
C GLY A 89 -2.93 -9.91 14.13
N ILE A 90 -2.44 -9.67 15.34
CA ILE A 90 -2.01 -10.75 16.25
C ILE A 90 -3.22 -11.61 16.62
N GLY A 91 -3.16 -12.90 16.26
CA GLY A 91 -4.26 -13.86 16.49
C GLY A 91 -5.20 -14.03 15.29
N GLY A 92 -5.05 -13.22 14.23
CA GLY A 92 -5.79 -13.38 12.97
C GLY A 92 -5.25 -14.53 12.10
N SER A 93 -6.07 -14.96 11.16
CA SER A 93 -5.78 -16.11 10.28
C SER A 93 -4.88 -15.76 9.10
N LEU A 94 -4.64 -14.46 8.82
CA LEU A 94 -3.85 -14.04 7.64
C LEU A 94 -2.39 -14.51 7.72
N ARG A 95 -1.83 -14.60 8.92
CA ARG A 95 -0.48 -15.15 9.14
C ARG A 95 -0.40 -16.60 8.72
N ASP A 96 -1.33 -17.42 9.19
CA ASP A 96 -1.37 -18.85 8.87
C ASP A 96 -1.62 -19.06 7.37
N PHE A 97 -2.55 -18.28 6.80
CA PHE A 97 -2.79 -18.28 5.36
C PHE A 97 -1.52 -17.94 4.57
N SER A 98 -0.80 -16.88 4.96
CA SER A 98 0.43 -16.46 4.27
C SER A 98 1.56 -17.51 4.28
N GLN A 99 1.57 -18.38 5.28
CA GLN A 99 2.56 -19.44 5.44
C GLN A 99 2.15 -20.77 4.79
N THR A 100 0.85 -21.05 4.71
CA THR A 100 0.32 -22.35 4.26
C THR A 100 -0.26 -22.32 2.85
N ALA A 101 -0.55 -21.14 2.30
CA ALA A 101 -1.07 -21.01 0.95
C ALA A 101 -0.08 -21.54 -0.09
N THR A 102 -0.61 -22.20 -1.12
CA THR A 102 0.15 -22.83 -2.21
C THR A 102 -0.01 -22.05 -3.52
N GLY A 103 0.88 -22.27 -4.47
CA GLY A 103 0.99 -21.48 -5.70
C GLY A 103 -0.24 -21.53 -6.63
N ASP A 104 -1.14 -22.49 -6.48
CA ASP A 104 -2.43 -22.57 -7.15
C ASP A 104 -3.36 -21.38 -6.81
N LYS A 105 -3.12 -20.72 -5.67
CA LYS A 105 -3.89 -19.56 -5.20
C LYS A 105 -3.38 -18.22 -5.72
N ILE A 106 -2.36 -18.19 -6.57
CA ILE A 106 -1.68 -16.95 -6.99
C ILE A 106 -2.65 -15.88 -7.57
N PHE A 107 -3.76 -16.27 -8.16
CA PHE A 107 -4.75 -15.36 -8.74
C PHE A 107 -5.96 -15.06 -7.83
N TYR A 108 -6.00 -15.55 -6.58
CA TYR A 108 -7.15 -15.35 -5.70
C TYR A 108 -7.44 -13.86 -5.44
N VAL A 109 -6.40 -13.06 -5.15
CA VAL A 109 -6.59 -11.61 -4.93
C VAL A 109 -7.07 -10.92 -6.20
N ARG A 110 -6.58 -11.31 -7.38
CA ARG A 110 -7.06 -10.78 -8.66
C ARG A 110 -8.56 -11.05 -8.85
N ASN A 111 -9.00 -12.27 -8.60
CA ASN A 111 -10.41 -12.64 -8.72
C ASN A 111 -11.29 -11.85 -7.74
N LEU A 112 -10.81 -11.60 -6.52
CA LEU A 112 -11.51 -10.75 -5.54
C LEU A 112 -11.60 -9.29 -6.03
N LEU A 113 -10.54 -8.76 -6.66
CA LEU A 113 -10.54 -7.40 -7.19
C LEU A 113 -11.55 -7.23 -8.34
N ASP A 114 -11.78 -8.26 -9.16
CA ASP A 114 -12.81 -8.25 -10.21
C ASP A 114 -14.24 -8.15 -9.60
N GLU A 115 -14.45 -8.68 -8.40
CA GLU A 115 -15.71 -8.54 -7.65
C GLU A 115 -15.81 -7.16 -6.97
N ILE A 116 -14.72 -6.68 -6.38
CA ILE A 116 -14.62 -5.36 -5.74
C ILE A 116 -14.87 -4.24 -6.77
N GLU A 117 -14.38 -4.37 -7.99
CA GLU A 117 -14.64 -3.42 -9.08
C GLU A 117 -16.15 -3.25 -9.33
N LYS A 118 -16.91 -4.36 -9.31
CA LYS A 118 -18.38 -4.35 -9.49
C LYS A 118 -19.13 -3.66 -8.34
N MET A 119 -18.51 -3.53 -7.16
CA MET A 119 -19.04 -2.77 -6.02
C MET A 119 -18.87 -1.26 -6.19
N GLY A 120 -18.26 -0.80 -7.31
CA GLY A 120 -18.11 0.60 -7.69
C GLY A 120 -16.95 1.33 -7.00
N PHE A 121 -15.93 0.62 -6.54
CA PHE A 121 -14.69 1.24 -6.10
C PHE A 121 -13.91 1.79 -7.30
N GLU A 122 -13.35 3.00 -7.13
CA GLU A 122 -12.51 3.65 -8.15
C GLU A 122 -11.03 3.30 -7.93
N PHE A 123 -10.62 3.18 -6.68
CA PHE A 123 -9.25 2.84 -6.28
C PHE A 123 -9.23 1.74 -5.23
N THR A 124 -8.23 0.87 -5.34
CA THR A 124 -7.86 -0.08 -4.29
C THR A 124 -6.40 0.11 -3.95
N ILE A 125 -6.11 0.37 -2.67
CA ILE A 125 -4.77 0.48 -2.11
C ILE A 125 -4.49 -0.78 -1.30
N ILE A 126 -3.37 -1.46 -1.57
CA ILE A 126 -2.97 -2.66 -0.85
C ILE A 126 -1.72 -2.36 -0.02
N ASP A 127 -1.83 -2.44 1.29
CA ASP A 127 -0.70 -2.38 2.23
C ASP A 127 -0.15 -3.79 2.48
N THR A 128 1.13 -4.01 2.19
CA THR A 128 1.76 -5.33 2.29
C THR A 128 2.84 -5.41 3.37
N SER A 129 3.09 -6.62 3.85
CA SER A 129 4.23 -6.91 4.71
C SER A 129 5.57 -6.72 3.97
N PRO A 130 6.72 -6.68 4.68
CA PRO A 130 8.03 -6.62 4.04
C PRO A 130 8.50 -7.96 3.44
N ALA A 131 7.72 -9.02 3.59
CA ALA A 131 8.01 -10.32 3.02
C ALA A 131 7.81 -10.33 1.48
N PHE A 132 8.26 -11.37 0.83
CA PHE A 132 7.95 -11.65 -0.58
C PHE A 132 7.47 -13.09 -0.72
N ASN A 133 6.56 -13.46 0.19
CA ASN A 133 5.92 -14.77 0.19
C ASN A 133 4.75 -14.81 -0.82
N LEU A 134 3.93 -15.84 -0.77
CA LEU A 134 2.86 -16.00 -1.75
C LEU A 134 1.80 -14.90 -1.64
N LEU A 135 1.45 -14.42 -0.44
CA LEU A 135 0.43 -13.39 -0.25
C LEU A 135 0.82 -12.08 -0.94
N GLU A 136 2.06 -11.61 -0.76
CA GLU A 136 2.57 -10.41 -1.43
C GLU A 136 2.61 -10.59 -2.95
N LYS A 137 3.00 -11.79 -3.43
CA LYS A 137 2.95 -12.11 -4.86
C LYS A 137 1.53 -12.09 -5.41
N MET A 138 0.54 -12.59 -4.66
CA MET A 138 -0.88 -12.52 -5.03
C MET A 138 -1.34 -11.05 -5.17
N CYS A 139 -0.96 -10.20 -4.21
CA CYS A 139 -1.26 -8.76 -4.25
C CYS A 139 -0.62 -8.08 -5.47
N LEU A 140 0.67 -8.34 -5.72
CA LEU A 140 1.39 -7.78 -6.87
C LEU A 140 0.81 -8.25 -8.21
N VAL A 141 0.49 -9.55 -8.34
CA VAL A 141 -0.12 -10.11 -9.56
C VAL A 141 -1.51 -9.52 -9.84
N ALA A 142 -2.20 -9.07 -8.80
CA ALA A 142 -3.52 -8.46 -8.89
C ALA A 142 -3.51 -6.95 -9.17
N SER A 143 -2.36 -6.28 -9.04
CA SER A 143 -2.25 -4.83 -9.09
C SER A 143 -1.97 -4.30 -10.50
N ASN A 144 -2.46 -3.08 -10.79
CA ASN A 144 -2.06 -2.32 -11.96
C ASN A 144 -0.70 -1.65 -11.77
N GLU A 145 -0.41 -1.24 -10.53
CA GLU A 145 0.81 -0.51 -10.19
C GLU A 145 1.40 -1.00 -8.87
N ALA A 146 2.73 -1.10 -8.83
CA ALA A 146 3.50 -1.30 -7.61
C ALA A 146 4.32 -0.04 -7.34
N ILE A 147 4.29 0.46 -6.09
CA ILE A 147 5.06 1.62 -5.66
C ILE A 147 5.95 1.19 -4.49
N ALA A 148 7.26 1.39 -4.63
CA ALA A 148 8.17 1.08 -3.53
C ALA A 148 8.27 2.27 -2.57
N VAL A 149 8.21 1.96 -1.26
CA VAL A 149 8.42 2.93 -0.19
C VAL A 149 9.76 2.65 0.47
N LEU A 150 10.69 3.59 0.33
CA LEU A 150 12.08 3.46 0.78
C LEU A 150 12.39 4.52 1.85
N GLN A 151 13.23 4.18 2.81
CA GLN A 151 13.94 5.19 3.60
C GLN A 151 15.23 5.58 2.88
N LEU A 152 15.66 6.84 3.00
CA LEU A 152 16.93 7.28 2.46
C LEU A 152 18.09 6.83 3.37
N ASP A 153 18.46 5.56 3.26
CA ASP A 153 19.62 4.95 3.91
C ASP A 153 20.44 4.11 2.94
N ILE A 154 21.65 3.77 3.31
CA ILE A 154 22.63 3.07 2.46
C ILE A 154 22.18 1.67 1.98
N PHE A 155 21.23 1.05 2.69
CA PHE A 155 20.70 -0.28 2.33
C PHE A 155 19.48 -0.20 1.41
N SER A 156 18.98 1.01 1.10
CA SER A 156 17.76 1.17 0.32
C SER A 156 17.96 0.83 -1.15
N THR A 157 19.16 1.09 -1.69
CA THR A 157 19.50 0.76 -3.08
C THR A 157 19.50 -0.75 -3.30
N ASP A 158 20.12 -1.53 -2.41
CA ASP A 158 20.17 -3.00 -2.52
C ASP A 158 18.76 -3.60 -2.38
N GLY A 159 17.96 -3.07 -1.45
CA GLY A 159 16.57 -3.48 -1.27
C GLY A 159 15.70 -3.21 -2.51
N LEU A 160 15.93 -2.07 -3.18
CA LEU A 160 15.23 -1.72 -4.41
C LEU A 160 15.60 -2.67 -5.56
N VAL A 161 16.89 -2.92 -5.78
CA VAL A 161 17.38 -3.84 -6.82
C VAL A 161 16.80 -5.24 -6.60
N THR A 162 16.89 -5.76 -5.37
CA THR A 162 16.35 -7.08 -5.01
C THR A 162 14.85 -7.15 -5.25
N PHE A 163 14.10 -6.11 -4.91
CA PHE A 163 12.67 -6.06 -5.15
C PHE A 163 12.34 -6.02 -6.65
N ALA A 164 13.03 -5.17 -7.42
CA ALA A 164 12.83 -5.04 -8.86
C ALA A 164 13.08 -6.38 -9.59
N ASP A 165 14.17 -7.08 -9.25
CA ASP A 165 14.51 -8.39 -9.82
C ASP A 165 13.47 -9.46 -9.47
N SER A 166 13.01 -9.47 -8.22
CA SER A 166 11.97 -10.38 -7.76
C SER A 166 10.64 -10.13 -8.47
N LEU A 167 10.26 -8.87 -8.66
CA LEU A 167 9.04 -8.49 -9.38
C LEU A 167 9.15 -8.85 -10.86
N ASN A 168 10.27 -8.57 -11.52
CA ASN A 168 10.51 -8.94 -12.91
C ASN A 168 10.44 -10.45 -13.11
N THR A 169 11.03 -11.23 -12.18
CA THR A 169 10.95 -12.69 -12.19
C THR A 169 9.51 -13.18 -12.04
N LEU A 170 8.74 -12.59 -11.11
CA LEU A 170 7.33 -12.88 -10.92
C LEU A 170 6.53 -12.61 -12.20
N LYS A 171 6.70 -11.42 -12.80
CA LYS A 171 6.02 -11.03 -14.05
C LYS A 171 6.34 -12.01 -15.19
N LYS A 172 7.60 -12.38 -15.35
CA LYS A 172 8.04 -13.35 -16.38
C LYS A 172 7.40 -14.72 -16.15
N ASN A 173 7.41 -15.22 -14.91
CA ASN A 173 6.85 -16.55 -14.59
C ASN A 173 5.33 -16.59 -14.77
N MET A 174 4.63 -15.50 -14.43
CA MET A 174 3.17 -15.38 -14.59
C MET A 174 2.75 -14.93 -15.98
N ARG A 175 3.69 -14.54 -16.87
CA ARG A 175 3.45 -14.00 -18.22
C ARG A 175 2.52 -12.79 -18.20
N ILE A 176 2.72 -11.87 -17.24
CA ILE A 176 1.96 -10.64 -17.06
C ILE A 176 2.82 -9.41 -17.33
N GLN A 177 2.19 -8.31 -17.75
CA GLN A 177 2.85 -7.02 -17.95
C GLN A 177 2.73 -6.12 -16.71
N GLU A 178 1.62 -6.18 -16.01
CA GLU A 178 1.37 -5.51 -14.74
C GLU A 178 1.95 -6.30 -13.56
N PRO A 179 2.21 -5.63 -12.43
CA PRO A 179 2.07 -4.19 -12.22
C PRO A 179 3.16 -3.37 -12.92
N VAL A 180 2.81 -2.12 -13.28
CA VAL A 180 3.82 -1.11 -13.65
C VAL A 180 4.63 -0.75 -12.42
N PHE A 181 5.95 -0.66 -12.56
CA PHE A 181 6.85 -0.30 -11.45
C PHE A 181 7.82 0.81 -11.91
N ASN A 182 7.37 2.05 -11.75
CA ASN A 182 8.09 3.25 -12.19
C ASN A 182 7.97 4.41 -11.19
N LYS A 183 7.49 4.16 -9.96
CA LYS A 183 7.36 5.18 -8.90
C LYS A 183 8.04 4.72 -7.62
N LEU A 184 8.75 5.64 -6.99
CA LEU A 184 9.38 5.45 -5.70
C LEU A 184 8.96 6.56 -4.74
N ILE A 185 8.64 6.19 -3.50
CA ILE A 185 8.44 7.13 -2.41
C ILE A 185 9.64 7.04 -1.48
N LEU A 186 10.40 8.13 -1.44
CA LEU A 186 11.53 8.29 -0.54
C LEU A 186 11.03 8.91 0.76
N ASN A 187 10.80 8.05 1.74
CA ASN A 187 10.23 8.41 3.03
C ASN A 187 11.30 8.85 4.01
N SER A 188 10.91 9.67 4.97
CA SER A 188 11.77 10.15 6.06
C SER A 188 12.98 10.94 5.57
N LYS A 189 12.80 11.76 4.51
CA LYS A 189 13.83 12.70 4.06
C LYS A 189 14.13 13.73 5.15
N ASP A 190 15.39 13.79 5.57
CA ASP A 190 15.91 14.82 6.49
C ASP A 190 17.01 15.61 5.78
N ASP A 191 16.69 16.85 5.42
CA ASP A 191 17.61 17.74 4.66
C ASP A 191 18.90 18.10 5.41
N ARG A 192 18.97 17.80 6.72
CA ARG A 192 20.19 18.04 7.53
C ARG A 192 21.24 16.95 7.36
N LEU A 193 20.91 15.81 6.75
CA LEU A 193 21.78 14.66 6.61
C LEU A 193 22.45 14.65 5.23
N GLN A 194 23.73 14.99 5.19
CA GLN A 194 24.52 15.03 3.96
C GLN A 194 24.54 13.69 3.19
N GLN A 195 24.54 12.55 3.92
CA GLN A 195 24.49 11.22 3.29
C GLN A 195 23.19 11.00 2.51
N GLN A 196 22.06 11.52 3.01
CA GLN A 196 20.78 11.43 2.30
C GLN A 196 20.78 12.26 1.01
N SER A 197 21.44 13.40 1.00
CA SER A 197 21.56 14.24 -0.21
C SER A 197 22.36 13.55 -1.31
N GLN A 198 23.43 12.83 -0.96
CA GLN A 198 24.22 12.06 -1.92
C GLN A 198 23.44 10.88 -2.49
N LEU A 199 22.71 10.15 -1.63
CA LEU A 199 21.87 9.02 -2.04
C LEU A 199 20.71 9.49 -2.91
N LEU A 200 20.10 10.63 -2.57
CA LEU A 200 19.03 11.23 -3.37
C LEU A 200 19.49 11.54 -4.79
N ALA A 201 20.69 12.13 -4.95
CA ALA A 201 21.26 12.41 -6.28
C ALA A 201 21.37 11.14 -7.14
N GLN A 202 21.75 9.99 -6.55
CA GLN A 202 21.80 8.72 -7.27
C GLN A 202 20.40 8.26 -7.74
N PHE A 203 19.37 8.44 -6.93
CA PHE A 203 17.98 8.14 -7.34
C PHE A 203 17.50 9.09 -8.44
N GLU A 204 17.85 10.38 -8.37
CA GLU A 204 17.46 11.40 -9.36
C GLU A 204 18.13 11.19 -10.73
N GLU A 205 19.30 10.59 -10.77
CA GLU A 205 19.98 10.19 -12.01
C GLU A 205 19.23 9.06 -12.74
N ASN A 206 18.50 8.22 -12.00
CA ASN A 206 17.75 7.11 -12.57
C ASN A 206 16.40 7.59 -13.16
N LYS A 207 16.40 7.88 -14.46
CA LYS A 207 15.22 8.36 -15.20
C LYS A 207 14.08 7.35 -15.36
N ASN A 208 14.28 6.11 -14.92
CA ASN A 208 13.22 5.09 -14.99
C ASN A 208 12.14 5.24 -13.91
N PHE A 209 12.38 6.08 -12.89
CA PHE A 209 11.48 6.26 -11.78
C PHE A 209 11.04 7.72 -11.60
N THR A 210 9.75 7.89 -11.34
CA THR A 210 9.21 9.13 -10.76
C THR A 210 9.39 9.09 -9.26
N LEU A 211 10.04 10.11 -8.70
CA LEU A 211 10.37 10.18 -7.28
C LEU A 211 9.40 11.08 -6.54
N PHE A 212 8.92 10.59 -5.40
CA PHE A 212 8.13 11.36 -4.43
C PHE A 212 8.89 11.41 -3.11
N MET A 213 8.99 12.61 -2.54
CA MET A 213 9.68 12.84 -1.28
C MET A 213 8.67 13.00 -0.15
N LEU A 214 8.77 12.19 0.89
CA LEU A 214 7.96 12.34 2.08
C LEU A 214 8.87 12.74 3.26
N PRO A 215 8.64 13.91 3.88
CA PRO A 215 9.51 14.41 4.93
C PRO A 215 9.37 13.63 6.24
N VAL A 216 10.36 13.73 7.12
CA VAL A 216 10.24 13.26 8.50
C VAL A 216 9.14 14.07 9.20
N ASP A 217 8.09 13.39 9.62
CA ASP A 217 7.02 14.00 10.40
C ASP A 217 6.51 13.05 11.49
N GLN A 218 6.44 13.54 12.73
CA GLN A 218 5.85 12.79 13.83
C GLN A 218 4.32 12.72 13.75
N ALA A 219 3.71 13.49 12.86
CA ALA A 219 2.26 13.49 12.64
C ALA A 219 1.74 12.08 12.32
N PHE A 220 2.49 11.27 11.56
CA PHE A 220 2.09 9.89 11.25
C PHE A 220 1.89 9.03 12.52
N LYS A 221 2.85 9.08 13.46
CA LYS A 221 2.74 8.33 14.73
C LYS A 221 1.62 8.84 15.62
N LYS A 222 1.42 10.16 15.64
CA LYS A 222 0.34 10.78 16.42
C LYS A 222 -1.03 10.44 15.84
N ALA A 223 -1.19 10.54 14.52
CA ALA A 223 -2.42 10.20 13.81
C ALA A 223 -2.77 8.73 14.01
N GLN A 224 -1.80 7.83 13.87
CA GLN A 224 -1.98 6.40 14.17
C GLN A 224 -2.43 6.17 15.61
N GLY A 225 -1.78 6.80 16.59
CA GLY A 225 -2.15 6.67 18.00
C GLY A 225 -3.53 7.25 18.35
N SER A 226 -4.03 8.18 17.53
CA SER A 226 -5.36 8.79 17.66
C SER A 226 -6.41 8.15 16.75
N GLN A 227 -6.03 7.15 15.93
CA GLN A 227 -6.89 6.45 14.98
C GLN A 227 -7.61 7.38 13.97
N ILE A 228 -6.90 8.41 13.51
CA ILE A 228 -7.37 9.36 12.50
C ILE A 228 -6.38 9.43 11.34
N LEU A 229 -6.78 10.01 10.20
CA LEU A 229 -5.84 10.30 9.13
C LEU A 229 -4.84 11.39 9.53
N VAL A 230 -3.65 11.36 8.93
CA VAL A 230 -2.67 12.43 9.12
C VAL A 230 -3.18 13.79 8.59
N GLN A 231 -4.09 13.77 7.64
CA GLN A 231 -4.80 14.93 7.08
C GLN A 231 -5.78 15.55 8.09
N GLU A 232 -6.32 14.76 9.02
CA GLU A 232 -7.25 15.22 10.07
C GLU A 232 -6.53 15.71 11.32
N LEU A 233 -5.24 15.36 11.48
CA LEU A 233 -4.48 15.72 12.67
C LEU A 233 -4.12 17.20 12.66
N TYR A 234 -4.58 17.93 13.68
CA TYR A 234 -4.18 19.33 13.88
C TYR A 234 -2.66 19.45 14.08
N GLY A 235 -2.04 20.36 13.33
CA GLY A 235 -0.60 20.63 13.40
C GLY A 235 0.26 19.75 12.51
N THR A 236 -0.33 18.92 11.63
CA THR A 236 0.43 18.28 10.54
C THR A 236 1.05 19.34 9.65
N LYS A 237 2.32 19.16 9.29
CA LYS A 237 3.02 20.14 8.45
C LYS A 237 2.43 20.19 7.04
N GLN A 238 2.28 21.38 6.50
CA GLN A 238 1.75 21.57 5.13
C GLN A 238 2.58 20.80 4.10
N ILE A 239 3.91 20.80 4.22
CA ILE A 239 4.80 20.07 3.32
C ILE A 239 4.52 18.55 3.31
N THR A 240 4.08 17.98 4.43
CA THR A 240 3.67 16.56 4.54
C THR A 240 2.37 16.32 3.79
N LEU A 241 1.38 17.20 3.97
CA LEU A 241 0.10 17.12 3.26
C LEU A 241 0.28 17.30 1.76
N ASP A 242 1.08 18.27 1.33
CA ASP A 242 1.40 18.52 -0.07
C ASP A 242 2.09 17.32 -0.73
N ALA A 243 2.99 16.66 0.00
CA ALA A 243 3.69 15.48 -0.49
C ALA A 243 2.72 14.29 -0.70
N ILE A 244 1.80 14.05 0.24
CA ILE A 244 0.77 13.01 0.12
C ILE A 244 -0.14 13.33 -1.07
N ASN A 245 -0.63 14.57 -1.17
CA ASN A 245 -1.51 15.01 -2.25
C ASN A 245 -0.83 14.89 -3.64
N LYS A 246 0.48 15.16 -3.73
CA LYS A 246 1.23 14.96 -4.97
C LYS A 246 1.26 13.48 -5.40
N ILE A 247 1.40 12.55 -4.46
CA ILE A 247 1.36 11.11 -4.74
C ILE A 247 -0.03 10.73 -5.23
N SER A 248 -1.08 11.12 -4.51
CA SER A 248 -2.47 10.79 -4.86
C SER A 248 -2.87 11.37 -6.22
N LYS A 249 -2.46 12.60 -6.55
CA LYS A 249 -2.68 13.20 -7.88
C LYS A 249 -2.03 12.41 -9.00
N ALA A 250 -0.78 12.00 -8.83
CA ALA A 250 -0.09 11.17 -9.83
C ALA A 250 -0.79 9.82 -10.04
N ILE A 251 -1.38 9.24 -8.98
CA ILE A 251 -2.18 8.01 -9.07
C ILE A 251 -3.48 8.25 -9.86
N ILE A 252 -4.14 9.38 -9.64
CA ILE A 252 -5.39 9.74 -10.32
C ILE A 252 -5.15 10.05 -11.80
N GLU A 253 -4.12 10.83 -12.12
CA GLU A 253 -3.84 11.31 -13.49
C GLU A 253 -3.40 10.20 -14.44
N GLU A 254 -2.89 9.10 -13.93
CA GLU A 254 -2.46 7.94 -14.73
C GLU A 254 -3.51 6.80 -14.77
N LYS A 255 -4.76 7.09 -14.41
CA LYS A 255 -5.87 6.13 -14.41
C LYS A 255 -6.51 5.89 -15.81
#